data_02a609ce83d2829d78e96d5208fb6fba
#
_entry.id   02a609ce83d2829d78e96d5208fb6fba
#
_cell.length_a   1.000
_cell.length_b   1.000
_cell.length_c   1.000
_cell.angle_alpha   90.00
_cell.angle_beta   90.00
_cell.angle_gamma   90.00
#
_symmetry.space_group_name_H-M   'P 1'
#
loop_
_entity.id
_entity.type
_entity.pdbx_description
1 polymer ?
#
loop_
_entity_poly.entity_id
_entity_poly.type
_entity_poly.pdbx_seq_one_letter_code
_entity_poly.pdbx_strand_id
1 'polypeptide(L)'
;MKKPLSLYFVRHGQTYLNKYEKMQGWADSPLTPEGTEIVKASGRGLADTEFVAAYSSDLHRTIATAELILKENKHGFGLKLEPRSEFRETFFGSFEGDASAMTWDLVAKKMGFASKAELYAKANVRETMNGTKVADPTHDAEDFMTFWHRVEQGFLHVVNAHRETGGNVLIVAHGNTIRNIVHELEPSVKADFILDNASVTVLTYENGLFKIERLNDTSHFIG
;
A
#
# COMPACT_ATOMS: atom_id res chain seq x y z
N MET A 1 5.80 -24.17 -20.36
CA MET A 1 6.40 -22.87 -20.01
C MET A 1 6.00 -22.55 -18.59
N LYS A 2 6.91 -22.02 -17.77
CA LYS A 2 6.63 -21.58 -16.40
C LYS A 2 5.66 -20.39 -16.45
N LYS A 3 4.61 -20.39 -15.61
CA LYS A 3 3.72 -19.23 -15.52
C LYS A 3 4.51 -18.04 -14.90
N PRO A 4 4.38 -16.82 -15.40
CA PRO A 4 4.98 -15.65 -14.74
C PRO A 4 4.35 -15.47 -13.35
N LEU A 5 5.09 -14.85 -12.44
CA LEU A 5 4.54 -14.43 -11.15
C LEU A 5 3.94 -13.04 -11.29
N SER A 6 2.64 -12.90 -11.00
CA SER A 6 1.95 -11.61 -11.01
C SER A 6 1.54 -11.23 -9.59
N LEU A 7 2.04 -10.10 -9.10
CA LEU A 7 1.77 -9.54 -7.79
C LEU A 7 0.68 -8.47 -7.92
N TYR A 8 -0.49 -8.75 -7.37
CA TYR A 8 -1.65 -7.85 -7.36
C TYR A 8 -1.67 -7.08 -6.05
N PHE A 9 -1.06 -5.91 -6.04
CA PHE A 9 -1.12 -5.01 -4.90
C PHE A 9 -2.44 -4.24 -4.90
N VAL A 10 -3.17 -4.30 -3.79
CA VAL A 10 -4.42 -3.57 -3.60
C VAL A 10 -4.26 -2.63 -2.41
N ARG A 11 -4.55 -1.33 -2.60
CA ARG A 11 -4.65 -0.41 -1.47
C ARG A 11 -5.92 -0.71 -0.69
N HIS A 12 -5.86 -0.73 0.65
CA HIS A 12 -7.04 -0.93 1.49
C HIS A 12 -8.19 0.02 1.15
N GLY A 13 -9.42 -0.37 1.46
CA GLY A 13 -10.61 0.45 1.28
C GLY A 13 -10.60 1.71 2.15
N GLN A 14 -11.47 2.68 1.83
CA GLN A 14 -11.59 3.91 2.60
C GLN A 14 -11.97 3.61 4.06
N THR A 15 -11.23 4.20 5.00
CA THR A 15 -11.49 4.14 6.44
C THR A 15 -12.06 5.46 6.96
N TYR A 16 -12.55 5.46 8.21
CA TYR A 16 -12.98 6.72 8.84
C TYR A 16 -11.83 7.70 9.04
N LEU A 17 -10.60 7.24 9.32
CA LEU A 17 -9.44 8.14 9.38
C LEU A 17 -9.14 8.77 8.02
N ASN A 18 -9.30 8.02 6.92
CA ASN A 18 -9.19 8.60 5.57
C ASN A 18 -10.29 9.64 5.32
N LYS A 19 -11.57 9.30 5.64
CA LYS A 19 -12.72 10.20 5.47
C LYS A 19 -12.56 11.52 6.23
N TYR A 20 -11.91 11.47 7.38
CA TYR A 20 -11.67 12.64 8.23
C TYR A 20 -10.31 13.30 8.00
N GLU A 21 -9.60 12.90 6.94
CA GLU A 21 -8.28 13.43 6.57
C GLU A 21 -7.26 13.40 7.70
N LYS A 22 -7.21 12.26 8.41
CA LYS A 22 -6.28 12.01 9.50
C LYS A 22 -5.03 11.27 9.03
N MET A 23 -3.90 11.52 9.70
CA MET A 23 -2.71 10.69 9.55
C MET A 23 -3.03 9.25 9.95
N GLN A 24 -2.76 8.32 9.05
CA GLN A 24 -3.06 6.91 9.27
C GLN A 24 -1.92 6.04 8.75
N GLY A 25 -0.97 5.81 9.62
CA GLY A 25 0.10 4.84 9.42
C GLY A 25 -0.24 3.53 10.13
N TRP A 26 0.25 3.36 11.38
CA TRP A 26 -0.05 2.20 12.21
C TRP A 26 -1.34 2.37 13.02
N ALA A 27 -1.81 3.60 13.25
CA ALA A 27 -3.16 3.81 13.74
C ALA A 27 -4.18 3.17 12.80
N ASP A 28 -5.22 2.56 13.35
CA ASP A 28 -6.21 1.83 12.56
C ASP A 28 -7.63 2.30 12.82
N SER A 29 -8.48 2.17 11.83
CA SER A 29 -9.91 2.41 11.95
C SER A 29 -10.68 1.53 10.95
N PRO A 30 -11.94 1.19 11.22
CA PRO A 30 -12.72 0.35 10.32
C PRO A 30 -12.95 1.03 8.96
N LEU A 31 -13.25 0.21 7.96
CA LEU A 31 -13.72 0.69 6.66
C LEU A 31 -15.03 1.46 6.82
N THR A 32 -15.24 2.51 6.01
CA THR A 32 -16.53 3.16 5.89
C THR A 32 -17.50 2.26 5.11
N PRO A 33 -18.84 2.48 5.21
CA PRO A 33 -19.79 1.79 4.34
C PRO A 33 -19.44 1.95 2.85
N GLU A 34 -19.11 3.17 2.44
CA GLU A 34 -18.69 3.49 1.07
C GLU A 34 -17.38 2.76 0.69
N GLY A 35 -16.40 2.74 1.62
CA GLY A 35 -15.15 2.00 1.44
C GLY A 35 -15.37 0.50 1.29
N THR A 36 -16.34 -0.07 2.04
CA THR A 36 -16.72 -1.48 1.93
C THR A 36 -17.31 -1.79 0.56
N GLU A 37 -18.20 -0.94 0.03
CA GLU A 37 -18.80 -1.17 -1.30
C GLU A 37 -17.77 -1.03 -2.43
N ILE A 38 -16.85 -0.06 -2.34
CA ILE A 38 -15.75 0.09 -3.30
C ILE A 38 -14.86 -1.15 -3.31
N VAL A 39 -14.52 -1.70 -2.12
CA VAL A 39 -13.73 -2.94 -2.02
C VAL A 39 -14.45 -4.13 -2.63
N LYS A 40 -15.76 -4.27 -2.41
CA LYS A 40 -16.56 -5.32 -3.07
C LYS A 40 -16.58 -5.14 -4.59
N ALA A 41 -16.73 -3.91 -5.09
CA ALA A 41 -16.68 -3.62 -6.53
C ALA A 41 -15.32 -4.01 -7.14
N SER A 42 -14.21 -3.72 -6.44
CA SER A 42 -12.87 -4.18 -6.83
C SER A 42 -12.78 -5.71 -6.79
N GLY A 43 -13.30 -6.36 -5.74
CA GLY A 43 -13.35 -7.81 -5.61
C GLY A 43 -14.11 -8.49 -6.75
N ARG A 44 -15.30 -7.95 -7.13
CA ARG A 44 -16.06 -8.45 -8.28
C ARG A 44 -15.28 -8.30 -9.60
N GLY A 45 -14.54 -7.21 -9.76
CA GLY A 45 -13.66 -7.03 -10.93
C GLY A 45 -12.48 -7.99 -10.97
N LEU A 46 -12.11 -8.56 -9.82
CA LEU A 46 -11.08 -9.61 -9.70
C LEU A 46 -11.66 -11.01 -9.55
N ALA A 47 -12.98 -11.19 -9.72
CA ALA A 47 -13.68 -12.46 -9.43
C ALA A 47 -13.12 -13.65 -10.21
N ASP A 48 -12.68 -13.45 -11.44
CA ASP A 48 -12.13 -14.50 -12.31
C ASP A 48 -10.60 -14.64 -12.23
N THR A 49 -9.93 -13.83 -11.41
CA THR A 49 -8.48 -13.94 -11.20
C THR A 49 -8.19 -15.11 -10.26
N GLU A 50 -7.53 -16.15 -10.77
CA GLU A 50 -7.11 -17.30 -9.95
C GLU A 50 -5.89 -16.92 -9.11
N PHE A 51 -6.09 -16.60 -7.82
CA PHE A 51 -5.01 -16.36 -6.87
C PHE A 51 -4.48 -17.68 -6.30
N VAL A 52 -3.15 -17.82 -6.24
CA VAL A 52 -2.45 -18.96 -5.64
C VAL A 52 -2.06 -18.71 -4.18
N ALA A 53 -2.02 -17.45 -3.77
CA ALA A 53 -1.74 -17.03 -2.40
C ALA A 53 -2.34 -15.64 -2.13
N ALA A 54 -2.58 -15.32 -0.86
CA ALA A 54 -3.08 -14.03 -0.42
C ALA A 54 -2.33 -13.55 0.82
N TYR A 55 -1.82 -12.33 0.77
CA TYR A 55 -1.13 -11.64 1.84
C TYR A 55 -1.81 -10.31 2.14
N SER A 56 -1.63 -9.81 3.35
CA SER A 56 -1.99 -8.43 3.70
C SER A 56 -1.00 -7.86 4.70
N SER A 57 -1.02 -6.55 4.91
CA SER A 57 -0.56 -6.00 6.19
C SER A 57 -1.41 -6.61 7.32
N ASP A 58 -0.88 -6.62 8.54
CA ASP A 58 -1.57 -7.14 9.72
C ASP A 58 -2.52 -6.12 10.39
N LEU A 59 -2.70 -4.94 9.78
CA LEU A 59 -3.67 -3.95 10.24
C LEU A 59 -5.09 -4.34 9.79
N HIS A 60 -6.07 -4.12 10.67
CA HIS A 60 -7.44 -4.58 10.46
C HIS A 60 -8.04 -4.11 9.11
N ARG A 61 -7.80 -2.86 8.68
CA ARG A 61 -8.31 -2.32 7.41
C ARG A 61 -7.83 -3.10 6.19
N THR A 62 -6.60 -3.61 6.20
CA THR A 62 -6.06 -4.42 5.09
C THR A 62 -6.56 -5.85 5.14
N ILE A 63 -6.66 -6.43 6.34
CA ILE A 63 -7.26 -7.76 6.53
C ILE A 63 -8.71 -7.76 6.05
N ALA A 64 -9.54 -6.80 6.52
CA ALA A 64 -10.93 -6.67 6.11
C ALA A 64 -11.08 -6.45 4.59
N THR A 65 -10.19 -5.65 3.98
CA THR A 65 -10.16 -5.46 2.52
C THR A 65 -9.85 -6.77 1.79
N ALA A 66 -8.83 -7.51 2.24
CA ALA A 66 -8.44 -8.78 1.62
C ALA A 66 -9.56 -9.83 1.72
N GLU A 67 -10.18 -9.95 2.89
CA GLU A 67 -11.30 -10.88 3.12
C GLU A 67 -12.51 -10.57 2.23
N LEU A 68 -12.85 -9.29 2.05
CA LEU A 68 -13.92 -8.88 1.15
C LEU A 68 -13.59 -9.21 -0.31
N ILE A 69 -12.37 -8.95 -0.78
CA ILE A 69 -11.93 -9.31 -2.14
C ILE A 69 -11.99 -10.83 -2.35
N LEU A 70 -11.46 -11.62 -1.41
CA LEU A 70 -11.46 -13.07 -1.50
C LEU A 70 -12.88 -13.66 -1.46
N LYS A 71 -13.80 -13.02 -0.74
CA LYS A 71 -15.22 -13.42 -0.70
C LYS A 71 -15.92 -13.22 -2.04
N GLU A 72 -15.61 -12.16 -2.78
CA GLU A 72 -16.16 -11.90 -4.13
C GLU A 72 -15.44 -12.75 -5.21
N ASN A 73 -14.27 -13.31 -4.91
CA ASN A 73 -13.47 -14.07 -5.87
C ASN A 73 -13.95 -15.52 -6.00
N LYS A 74 -14.17 -16.00 -7.22
CA LYS A 74 -14.67 -17.36 -7.52
C LYS A 74 -13.69 -18.47 -7.11
N HIS A 75 -12.40 -18.14 -7.02
CA HIS A 75 -11.31 -19.06 -6.66
C HIS A 75 -10.78 -18.79 -5.25
N GLY A 76 -11.37 -17.84 -4.50
CA GLY A 76 -10.92 -17.43 -3.17
C GLY A 76 -11.25 -18.42 -2.05
N PHE A 77 -12.17 -19.36 -2.29
CA PHE A 77 -12.59 -20.34 -1.29
C PHE A 77 -11.41 -21.26 -0.91
N GLY A 78 -11.10 -21.30 0.38
CA GLY A 78 -9.99 -22.11 0.92
C GLY A 78 -8.62 -21.45 0.85
N LEU A 79 -8.48 -20.27 0.24
CA LEU A 79 -7.25 -19.50 0.27
C LEU A 79 -7.06 -18.89 1.66
N LYS A 80 -5.95 -19.25 2.30
CA LYS A 80 -5.62 -18.69 3.62
C LYS A 80 -4.93 -17.34 3.43
N LEU A 81 -5.50 -16.30 4.05
CA LEU A 81 -4.84 -15.00 4.14
C LEU A 81 -3.67 -15.08 5.14
N GLU A 82 -2.51 -14.57 4.75
CA GLU A 82 -1.32 -14.46 5.59
C GLU A 82 -1.03 -12.98 5.90
N PRO A 83 -1.41 -12.48 7.10
CA PRO A 83 -1.08 -11.13 7.53
C PRO A 83 0.42 -11.01 7.86
N ARG A 84 1.05 -9.90 7.43
CA ARG A 84 2.47 -9.64 7.60
C ARG A 84 2.73 -8.18 7.99
N SER A 85 3.38 -7.98 9.13
CA SER A 85 3.70 -6.64 9.64
C SER A 85 4.65 -5.86 8.71
N GLU A 86 5.41 -6.56 7.88
CA GLU A 86 6.31 -5.97 6.90
C GLU A 86 5.58 -5.10 5.88
N PHE A 87 4.29 -5.38 5.61
CA PHE A 87 3.47 -4.60 4.68
C PHE A 87 2.68 -3.46 5.34
N ARG A 88 2.89 -3.17 6.63
CA ARG A 88 2.29 -1.99 7.27
C ARG A 88 2.64 -0.70 6.54
N GLU A 89 1.79 0.31 6.68
CA GLU A 89 2.07 1.68 6.24
C GLU A 89 3.25 2.27 7.03
N THR A 90 3.77 3.40 6.57
CA THR A 90 4.75 4.20 7.32
C THR A 90 4.20 4.49 8.72
N PHE A 91 5.01 4.28 9.75
CA PHE A 91 4.67 4.73 11.09
C PHE A 91 4.94 6.22 11.23
N PHE A 92 3.93 7.00 11.58
CA PHE A 92 4.03 8.46 11.70
C PHE A 92 4.36 8.94 13.12
N GLY A 93 4.71 8.04 14.05
CA GLY A 93 5.06 8.39 15.42
C GLY A 93 3.91 9.09 16.15
N SER A 94 4.21 10.20 16.83
CA SER A 94 3.20 10.96 17.58
C SER A 94 2.18 11.69 16.68
N PHE A 95 2.38 11.71 15.38
CA PHE A 95 1.41 12.28 14.42
C PHE A 95 0.25 11.35 14.07
N GLU A 96 0.28 10.09 14.52
CA GLU A 96 -0.81 9.14 14.26
C GLU A 96 -2.16 9.68 14.75
N GLY A 97 -3.15 9.77 13.84
CA GLY A 97 -4.48 10.30 14.13
C GLY A 97 -4.62 11.83 14.08
N ASP A 98 -3.54 12.56 13.90
CA ASP A 98 -3.58 14.02 13.75
C ASP A 98 -4.21 14.47 12.42
N ALA A 99 -4.62 15.73 12.34
CA ALA A 99 -5.10 16.31 11.09
C ALA A 99 -3.97 16.35 10.05
N SER A 100 -4.16 15.64 8.94
CA SER A 100 -3.12 15.45 7.91
C SER A 100 -2.58 16.78 7.36
N ALA A 101 -3.45 17.77 7.10
CA ALA A 101 -3.04 19.06 6.59
C ALA A 101 -2.08 19.78 7.56
N MET A 102 -2.42 19.79 8.86
CA MET A 102 -1.60 20.46 9.89
C MET A 102 -0.25 19.76 10.07
N THR A 103 -0.26 18.43 10.07
CA THR A 103 0.96 17.63 10.20
C THR A 103 1.92 17.91 9.04
N TRP A 104 1.43 17.86 7.80
CA TRP A 104 2.28 18.11 6.64
C TRP A 104 2.78 19.54 6.55
N ASP A 105 2.02 20.53 7.00
CA ASP A 105 2.50 21.92 7.10
C ASP A 105 3.58 22.07 8.17
N LEU A 106 3.46 21.34 9.28
CA LEU A 106 4.50 21.30 10.32
C LEU A 106 5.78 20.64 9.78
N VAL A 107 5.67 19.49 9.15
CA VAL A 107 6.81 18.78 8.53
C VAL A 107 7.49 19.68 7.49
N ALA A 108 6.71 20.33 6.61
CA ALA A 108 7.23 21.25 5.61
C ALA A 108 8.05 22.37 6.25
N LYS A 109 7.50 23.05 7.26
CA LYS A 109 8.20 24.12 8.00
C LYS A 109 9.49 23.64 8.67
N LYS A 110 9.46 22.46 9.31
CA LYS A 110 10.64 21.86 9.93
C LYS A 110 11.74 21.53 8.93
N MET A 111 11.38 21.19 7.70
CA MET A 111 12.30 20.94 6.59
C MET A 111 12.73 22.21 5.84
N GLY A 112 12.26 23.40 6.24
CA GLY A 112 12.59 24.68 5.62
C GLY A 112 11.77 25.05 4.39
N PHE A 113 10.65 24.37 4.14
CA PHE A 113 9.69 24.71 3.08
C PHE A 113 8.58 25.61 3.60
N ALA A 114 8.06 26.49 2.73
CA ALA A 114 7.01 27.43 3.10
C ALA A 114 5.64 26.75 3.29
N SER A 115 5.40 25.61 2.64
CA SER A 115 4.12 24.89 2.67
C SER A 115 4.27 23.42 2.30
N LYS A 116 3.22 22.63 2.61
CA LYS A 116 3.06 21.26 2.10
C LYS A 116 3.21 21.16 0.58
N ALA A 117 2.64 22.12 -0.16
CA ALA A 117 2.73 22.12 -1.63
C ALA A 117 4.18 22.25 -2.12
N GLU A 118 4.96 23.12 -1.47
CA GLU A 118 6.38 23.28 -1.79
C GLU A 118 7.19 22.02 -1.41
N LEU A 119 6.90 21.42 -0.25
CA LEU A 119 7.51 20.16 0.17
C LEU A 119 7.33 19.09 -0.90
N TYR A 120 6.09 18.85 -1.34
CA TYR A 120 5.80 17.82 -2.34
C TYR A 120 6.36 18.13 -3.74
N ALA A 121 6.53 19.41 -4.08
CA ALA A 121 7.13 19.80 -5.36
C ALA A 121 8.65 19.63 -5.40
N LYS A 122 9.33 19.69 -4.24
CA LYS A 122 10.80 19.77 -4.18
C LYS A 122 11.48 18.60 -3.47
N ALA A 123 10.85 18.01 -2.46
CA ALA A 123 11.40 16.88 -1.72
C ALA A 123 10.96 15.55 -2.34
N ASN A 124 11.87 14.59 -2.39
CA ASN A 124 11.54 13.21 -2.73
C ASN A 124 10.93 12.47 -1.52
N VAL A 125 10.43 11.25 -1.75
CA VAL A 125 9.77 10.44 -0.70
C VAL A 125 10.73 10.16 0.46
N ARG A 126 11.99 9.81 0.17
CA ARG A 126 13.01 9.52 1.20
C ARG A 126 13.27 10.73 2.10
N GLU A 127 13.43 11.90 1.50
CA GLU A 127 13.59 13.16 2.22
C GLU A 127 12.38 13.49 3.07
N THR A 128 11.17 13.31 2.51
CA THR A 128 9.91 13.57 3.22
C THR A 128 9.74 12.64 4.44
N MET A 129 10.04 11.36 4.31
CA MET A 129 9.95 10.41 5.43
C MET A 129 10.97 10.73 6.52
N ASN A 130 12.23 11.00 6.14
CA ASN A 130 13.28 11.40 7.09
C ASN A 130 12.92 12.72 7.78
N GLY A 131 12.37 13.68 7.03
CA GLY A 131 11.88 14.95 7.57
C GLY A 131 10.72 14.78 8.53
N THR A 132 9.82 13.83 8.27
CA THR A 132 8.71 13.49 9.18
C THR A 132 9.24 12.99 10.52
N LYS A 133 10.23 12.10 10.52
CA LYS A 133 10.89 11.63 11.75
C LYS A 133 11.53 12.79 12.55
N VAL A 134 12.23 13.69 11.85
CA VAL A 134 12.86 14.87 12.49
C VAL A 134 11.81 15.84 13.03
N ALA A 135 10.67 15.97 12.36
CA ALA A 135 9.58 16.85 12.79
C ALA A 135 8.76 16.26 13.95
N ASP A 136 8.73 14.94 14.08
CA ASP A 136 8.01 14.24 15.15
C ASP A 136 8.63 14.58 16.52
N PRO A 137 7.86 15.17 17.46
CA PRO A 137 8.37 15.54 18.79
C PRO A 137 8.97 14.39 19.58
N THR A 138 8.49 13.15 19.36
CA THR A 138 8.99 11.95 20.05
C THR A 138 10.08 11.23 19.27
N HIS A 139 10.28 11.58 18.00
CA HIS A 139 11.18 10.89 17.06
C HIS A 139 10.88 9.39 16.85
N ASP A 140 9.65 8.96 17.12
CA ASP A 140 9.20 7.58 16.95
C ASP A 140 8.81 7.26 15.51
N ALA A 141 8.50 8.27 14.68
CA ALA A 141 8.17 8.08 13.27
C ALA A 141 9.29 7.33 12.53
N GLU A 142 8.91 6.48 11.58
CA GLU A 142 9.89 5.78 10.75
C GLU A 142 10.65 6.76 9.84
N ASP A 143 11.97 6.59 9.76
CA ASP A 143 12.74 7.09 8.61
C ASP A 143 12.60 6.13 7.42
N PHE A 144 13.08 6.58 6.25
CA PHE A 144 12.98 5.77 5.04
C PHE A 144 13.68 4.42 5.16
N MET A 145 14.86 4.35 5.78
CA MET A 145 15.63 3.12 5.86
C MET A 145 14.96 2.08 6.76
N THR A 146 14.39 2.50 7.88
CA THR A 146 13.63 1.63 8.79
C THR A 146 12.38 1.07 8.08
N PHE A 147 11.63 1.95 7.41
CA PHE A 147 10.46 1.57 6.62
C PHE A 147 10.83 0.61 5.48
N TRP A 148 11.82 0.99 4.64
CA TRP A 148 12.16 0.22 3.46
C TRP A 148 12.72 -1.16 3.82
N HIS A 149 13.55 -1.25 4.84
CA HIS A 149 14.13 -2.54 5.27
C HIS A 149 13.03 -3.58 5.57
N ARG A 150 11.97 -3.22 6.31
CA ARG A 150 10.87 -4.18 6.57
C ARG A 150 10.04 -4.47 5.32
N VAL A 151 9.71 -3.44 4.52
CA VAL A 151 8.90 -3.62 3.30
C VAL A 151 9.63 -4.50 2.29
N GLU A 152 10.93 -4.28 2.08
CA GLU A 152 11.77 -5.11 1.23
C GLU A 152 11.79 -6.57 1.69
N GLN A 153 11.93 -6.82 3.00
CA GLN A 153 11.90 -8.18 3.56
C GLN A 153 10.56 -8.89 3.25
N GLY A 154 9.43 -8.21 3.45
CA GLY A 154 8.11 -8.74 3.11
C GLY A 154 7.96 -9.01 1.61
N PHE A 155 8.39 -8.07 0.78
CA PHE A 155 8.37 -8.20 -0.67
C PHE A 155 9.22 -9.38 -1.16
N LEU A 156 10.46 -9.48 -0.70
CA LEU A 156 11.37 -10.59 -1.05
C LEU A 156 10.85 -11.94 -0.55
N HIS A 157 10.21 -11.98 0.62
CA HIS A 157 9.57 -13.19 1.11
C HIS A 157 8.52 -13.70 0.12
N VAL A 158 7.60 -12.84 -0.32
CA VAL A 158 6.54 -13.22 -1.28
C VAL A 158 7.14 -13.63 -2.63
N VAL A 159 8.08 -12.85 -3.17
CA VAL A 159 8.74 -13.17 -4.45
C VAL A 159 9.46 -14.54 -4.36
N ASN A 160 10.23 -14.78 -3.31
CA ASN A 160 10.98 -16.03 -3.14
C ASN A 160 10.05 -17.24 -2.95
N ALA A 161 8.89 -17.07 -2.28
CA ALA A 161 7.92 -18.14 -2.11
C ALA A 161 7.27 -18.58 -3.43
N HIS A 162 7.10 -17.65 -4.38
CA HIS A 162 6.27 -17.88 -5.57
C HIS A 162 7.00 -17.79 -6.92
N ARG A 163 8.22 -17.24 -6.98
CA ARG A 163 8.93 -17.05 -8.26
C ARG A 163 9.19 -18.34 -9.03
N GLU A 164 9.27 -19.49 -8.35
CA GLU A 164 9.51 -20.77 -8.98
C GLU A 164 8.22 -21.41 -9.54
N THR A 165 7.10 -21.22 -8.89
CA THR A 165 5.79 -21.77 -9.30
C THR A 165 5.00 -20.82 -10.20
N GLY A 166 5.20 -19.51 -10.04
CA GLY A 166 4.43 -18.48 -10.72
C GLY A 166 2.98 -18.40 -10.22
N GLY A 167 2.14 -17.70 -10.97
CA GLY A 167 0.72 -17.51 -10.67
C GLY A 167 0.44 -16.10 -10.11
N ASN A 168 -0.84 -15.84 -9.78
CA ASN A 168 -1.26 -14.54 -9.27
C ASN A 168 -1.27 -14.56 -7.74
N VAL A 169 -0.66 -13.57 -7.12
CA VAL A 169 -0.60 -13.40 -5.67
C VAL A 169 -1.29 -12.08 -5.29
N LEU A 170 -2.28 -12.15 -4.40
CA LEU A 170 -2.94 -10.97 -3.84
C LEU A 170 -2.12 -10.43 -2.68
N ILE A 171 -1.89 -9.11 -2.64
CA ILE A 171 -1.20 -8.42 -1.55
C ILE A 171 -1.97 -7.14 -1.21
N VAL A 172 -2.65 -7.12 -0.07
CA VAL A 172 -3.38 -5.92 0.36
C VAL A 172 -2.51 -5.11 1.32
N ALA A 173 -2.22 -3.88 0.92
CA ALA A 173 -1.30 -3.00 1.64
C ALA A 173 -1.80 -1.53 1.64
N HIS A 174 -0.88 -0.59 1.70
CA HIS A 174 -1.16 0.83 1.94
C HIS A 174 -0.52 1.72 0.86
N GLY A 175 -0.88 2.99 0.88
CA GLY A 175 -0.48 3.95 -0.13
C GLY A 175 1.04 4.11 -0.25
N ASN A 176 1.74 4.43 0.84
CA ASN A 176 3.19 4.61 0.80
C ASN A 176 3.91 3.29 0.53
N THR A 177 3.44 2.19 1.12
CA THR A 177 4.03 0.87 0.95
C THR A 177 4.04 0.46 -0.53
N ILE A 178 2.90 0.54 -1.21
CA ILE A 178 2.79 0.16 -2.63
C ILE A 178 3.60 1.12 -3.51
N ARG A 179 3.49 2.44 -3.30
CA ARG A 179 4.22 3.44 -4.09
C ARG A 179 5.72 3.26 -4.01
N ASN A 180 6.25 2.98 -2.82
CA ASN A 180 7.69 2.79 -2.65
C ASN A 180 8.16 1.49 -3.29
N ILE A 181 7.42 0.39 -3.21
CA ILE A 181 7.74 -0.84 -3.94
C ILE A 181 7.81 -0.57 -5.45
N VAL A 182 6.82 0.13 -6.00
CA VAL A 182 6.80 0.49 -7.42
C VAL A 182 8.01 1.36 -7.79
N HIS A 183 8.30 2.40 -7.01
CA HIS A 183 9.40 3.32 -7.27
C HIS A 183 10.78 2.67 -7.19
N GLU A 184 11.01 1.80 -6.22
CA GLU A 184 12.31 1.11 -6.07
C GLU A 184 12.54 0.06 -7.18
N LEU A 185 11.46 -0.49 -7.75
CA LEU A 185 11.55 -1.40 -8.90
C LEU A 185 11.64 -0.67 -10.24
N GLU A 186 11.00 0.50 -10.35
CA GLU A 186 10.97 1.32 -11.57
C GLU A 186 11.12 2.81 -11.19
N PRO A 187 12.36 3.29 -11.00
CA PRO A 187 12.64 4.66 -10.55
C PRO A 187 12.13 5.78 -11.48
N SER A 188 11.78 5.46 -12.72
CA SER A 188 11.13 6.42 -13.64
C SER A 188 9.70 6.76 -13.20
N VAL A 189 9.05 5.88 -12.44
CA VAL A 189 7.76 6.14 -11.80
C VAL A 189 7.99 6.86 -10.48
N LYS A 190 7.68 8.15 -10.44
CA LYS A 190 7.79 8.92 -9.20
C LYS A 190 6.78 8.43 -8.18
N ALA A 191 7.16 8.41 -6.89
CA ALA A 191 6.28 7.99 -5.81
C ALA A 191 5.37 9.12 -5.26
N ASP A 192 5.13 10.17 -6.04
CA ASP A 192 4.38 11.37 -5.68
C ASP A 192 2.88 11.33 -6.05
N PHE A 193 2.43 10.21 -6.63
CA PHE A 193 1.01 10.01 -6.95
C PHE A 193 0.21 9.46 -5.77
N ILE A 194 -1.09 9.74 -5.76
CA ILE A 194 -2.01 9.17 -4.78
C ILE A 194 -2.61 7.89 -5.37
N LEU A 195 -2.56 6.80 -4.61
CA LEU A 195 -3.30 5.59 -4.94
C LEU A 195 -4.74 5.72 -4.46
N ASP A 196 -5.70 5.35 -5.31
CA ASP A 196 -7.11 5.29 -4.94
C ASP A 196 -7.39 4.11 -4.00
N ASN A 197 -8.38 4.24 -3.11
CA ASN A 197 -8.79 3.13 -2.26
C ASN A 197 -9.30 1.96 -3.11
N ALA A 198 -8.89 0.75 -2.76
CA ALA A 198 -9.17 -0.50 -3.48
C ALA A 198 -8.64 -0.57 -4.93
N SER A 199 -7.84 0.42 -5.39
CA SER A 199 -7.14 0.34 -6.67
C SER A 199 -6.16 -0.82 -6.71
N VAL A 200 -5.93 -1.35 -7.91
CA VAL A 200 -5.00 -2.44 -8.18
C VAL A 200 -3.75 -1.93 -8.89
N THR A 201 -2.59 -2.34 -8.39
CA THR A 201 -1.30 -2.22 -9.08
C THR A 201 -0.76 -3.62 -9.32
N VAL A 202 -0.47 -3.96 -10.57
CA VAL A 202 0.00 -5.30 -10.94
C VAL A 202 1.45 -5.23 -11.40
N LEU A 203 2.30 -5.99 -10.73
CA LEU A 203 3.71 -6.19 -11.08
C LEU A 203 3.89 -7.63 -11.56
N THR A 204 4.46 -7.83 -12.74
CA THR A 204 4.80 -9.17 -13.25
C THR A 204 6.30 -9.38 -13.12
N TYR A 205 6.68 -10.53 -12.53
CA TYR A 205 8.07 -10.98 -12.44
C TYR A 205 8.31 -12.13 -13.40
N GLU A 206 9.24 -11.93 -14.32
CA GLU A 206 9.65 -12.95 -15.29
C GLU A 206 11.15 -12.79 -15.59
N ASN A 207 11.89 -13.91 -15.61
CA ASN A 207 13.32 -13.95 -15.96
C ASN A 207 14.21 -12.96 -15.16
N GLY A 208 13.90 -12.74 -13.89
CA GLY A 208 14.67 -11.83 -13.03
C GLY A 208 14.28 -10.35 -13.12
N LEU A 209 13.29 -10.00 -13.94
CA LEU A 209 12.86 -8.64 -14.16
C LEU A 209 11.41 -8.42 -13.70
N PHE A 210 11.15 -7.25 -13.16
CA PHE A 210 9.79 -6.77 -12.87
C PHE A 210 9.30 -5.86 -13.98
N LYS A 211 8.00 -5.94 -14.25
CA LYS A 211 7.31 -5.05 -15.17
C LYS A 211 6.02 -4.59 -14.51
N ILE A 212 5.71 -3.28 -14.61
CA ILE A 212 4.44 -2.72 -14.18
C ILE A 212 3.42 -2.93 -15.30
N GLU A 213 2.43 -3.78 -15.07
CA GLU A 213 1.35 -4.03 -16.03
C GLU A 213 0.15 -3.09 -15.81
N ARG A 214 -0.12 -2.75 -14.55
CA ARG A 214 -1.17 -1.80 -14.15
C ARG A 214 -0.65 -0.97 -12.99
N LEU A 215 -1.03 0.30 -12.95
CA LEU A 215 -0.69 1.21 -11.87
C LEU A 215 -1.93 1.99 -11.46
N ASN A 216 -2.30 1.89 -10.18
CA ASN A 216 -3.47 2.60 -9.62
C ASN A 216 -4.75 2.40 -10.45
N ASP A 217 -4.99 1.20 -10.92
CA ASP A 217 -6.12 0.91 -11.81
C ASP A 217 -7.41 0.68 -11.02
N THR A 218 -8.45 1.41 -11.37
CA THR A 218 -9.83 1.28 -10.86
C THR A 218 -10.82 0.90 -11.95
N SER A 219 -10.36 0.76 -13.19
CA SER A 219 -11.22 0.44 -14.35
C SER A 219 -11.87 -0.94 -14.28
N HIS A 220 -11.32 -1.82 -13.44
CA HIS A 220 -11.86 -3.17 -13.19
C HIS A 220 -13.06 -3.19 -12.24
N PHE A 221 -13.42 -2.09 -11.56
CA PHE A 221 -14.52 -2.07 -10.60
C PHE A 221 -15.85 -2.43 -11.26
N ILE A 222 -16.58 -3.38 -10.68
CA ILE A 222 -17.91 -3.80 -11.13
C ILE A 222 -18.92 -3.43 -10.05
N GLY A 223 -19.91 -2.61 -10.40
CA GLY A 223 -20.98 -2.12 -9.52
C GLY A 223 -21.98 -3.20 -9.11
#